data_99b1b3bba334023edf926af3be1952f1
#
_entry.id   99b1b3bba334023edf926af3be1952f1
#
_cell.length_a   1.000
_cell.length_b   1.000
_cell.length_c   1.000
_cell.angle_alpha   90.00
_cell.angle_beta   90.00
_cell.angle_gamma   90.00
#
_symmetry.space_group_name_H-M   'P 1'
#
loop_
_entity.id
_entity.type
_entity.pdbx_description
1 polymer ?
#
loop_
_entity_poly.entity_id
_entity_poly.type
_entity_poly.pdbx_seq_one_letter_code
_entity_poly.pdbx_strand_id
1 'polypeptide(L)'
;MGAVMIGARWMLGAALLSLVAPANAETLTINSGDPAAADVTDLLRISVERFEGEDGAAFAQALEAELAAATFHGSRFYRVVAPESGAPTDALVTGTVRASVDETPVIEKRRRCTEYDPADKKKCIKEIDVDIRCRRRAAVVATTVRLVAIGDGSIRYTRPLNARDQVTLCPDRSAPPSVEDYFAATFRNQVRTIRDDLAPRSYAIDVRVDESIKGLTKPAQTAFKAAVRLTKSDQTGACAAWTALTRDVEPTAALAFNLGLCNEMEGDLDAAADWYGDAQRQGARGSAVTEALARLDRCRRALGAWTARKAAMGAE
;
A
#
# COMPACT_ATOMS: atom_id res chain seq x y z
N MET A 1 -7.38 -38.45 71.10
CA MET A 1 -6.63 -37.30 70.51
C MET A 1 -6.72 -37.43 69.03
N GLY A 2 -7.73 -36.82 68.42
CA GLY A 2 -8.00 -36.88 66.99
C GLY A 2 -7.77 -35.54 66.37
N ALA A 3 -6.93 -35.46 65.32
CA ALA A 3 -6.71 -34.27 64.51
C ALA A 3 -7.59 -34.33 63.26
N VAL A 4 -8.48 -33.35 63.13
CA VAL A 4 -9.34 -33.15 61.93
C VAL A 4 -8.56 -32.36 60.90
N MET A 5 -8.32 -32.95 59.69
CA MET A 5 -7.82 -32.23 58.51
C MET A 5 -8.97 -31.72 57.74
N ILE A 6 -9.04 -30.39 57.56
CA ILE A 6 -9.97 -29.69 56.69
C ILE A 6 -9.29 -29.55 55.31
N GLY A 7 -9.83 -30.27 54.35
CA GLY A 7 -9.39 -30.16 52.92
C GLY A 7 -10.03 -28.97 52.22
N ALA A 8 -9.21 -28.01 51.81
CA ALA A 8 -9.62 -26.90 50.94
C ALA A 8 -9.67 -27.36 49.46
N ARG A 9 -10.88 -27.42 48.90
CA ARG A 9 -11.08 -27.64 47.46
C ARG A 9 -10.94 -26.32 46.70
N TRP A 10 -9.84 -26.19 45.96
CA TRP A 10 -9.65 -25.13 44.99
C TRP A 10 -10.44 -25.47 43.73
N MET A 11 -11.50 -24.70 43.42
CA MET A 11 -12.16 -24.72 42.10
C MET A 11 -11.34 -23.86 41.15
N LEU A 12 -10.65 -24.49 40.21
CA LEU A 12 -10.06 -23.84 39.04
C LEU A 12 -11.17 -23.54 38.07
N GLY A 13 -11.62 -22.29 38.05
CA GLY A 13 -12.47 -21.76 36.99
C GLY A 13 -11.66 -21.57 35.71
N ALA A 14 -11.80 -22.48 34.73
CA ALA A 14 -11.27 -22.29 33.41
C ALA A 14 -12.08 -21.21 32.67
N ALA A 15 -11.54 -20.01 32.58
CA ALA A 15 -12.07 -18.97 31.70
C ALA A 15 -11.78 -19.37 30.26
N LEU A 16 -12.81 -19.82 29.53
CA LEU A 16 -12.80 -19.98 28.07
C LEU A 16 -12.70 -18.58 27.44
N LEU A 17 -11.49 -18.14 27.10
CA LEU A 17 -11.27 -17.04 26.16
C LEU A 17 -11.75 -17.50 24.78
N SER A 18 -12.95 -17.12 24.41
CA SER A 18 -13.45 -17.22 23.05
C SER A 18 -12.60 -16.29 22.18
N LEU A 19 -11.62 -16.84 21.48
CA LEU A 19 -10.94 -16.17 20.36
C LEU A 19 -11.99 -15.90 19.29
N VAL A 20 -12.56 -14.70 19.30
CA VAL A 20 -13.34 -14.19 18.16
C VAL A 20 -12.32 -13.98 17.05
N ALA A 21 -12.17 -14.97 16.16
CA ALA A 21 -11.48 -14.78 14.89
C ALA A 21 -12.16 -13.60 14.17
N PRO A 22 -11.41 -12.66 13.58
CA PRO A 22 -12.02 -11.63 12.74
C PRO A 22 -12.84 -12.36 11.68
N ALA A 23 -14.09 -11.96 11.52
CA ALA A 23 -14.92 -12.46 10.42
C ALA A 23 -14.26 -11.97 9.13
N ASN A 24 -13.42 -12.82 8.52
CA ASN A 24 -12.85 -12.54 7.22
C ASN A 24 -14.02 -12.36 6.27
N ALA A 25 -14.10 -11.17 5.65
CA ALA A 25 -15.05 -10.91 4.60
C ALA A 25 -14.83 -11.92 3.46
N GLU A 26 -15.88 -12.27 2.76
CA GLU A 26 -15.81 -13.12 1.58
C GLU A 26 -15.11 -12.34 0.45
N THR A 27 -13.90 -12.75 0.10
CA THR A 27 -13.03 -12.06 -0.87
C THR A 27 -12.45 -13.03 -1.89
N LEU A 28 -12.08 -12.48 -3.06
CA LEU A 28 -11.16 -13.13 -4.00
C LEU A 28 -9.85 -12.37 -4.02
N THR A 29 -8.73 -13.07 -4.04
CA THR A 29 -7.39 -12.49 -4.15
C THR A 29 -7.06 -12.28 -5.62
N ILE A 30 -6.96 -11.03 -6.05
CA ILE A 30 -6.68 -10.63 -7.42
C ILE A 30 -5.22 -10.24 -7.55
N ASN A 31 -4.50 -10.86 -8.48
CA ASN A 31 -3.18 -10.42 -8.89
C ASN A 31 -3.32 -9.32 -9.94
N SER A 32 -2.78 -8.15 -9.65
CA SER A 32 -2.90 -6.97 -10.49
C SER A 32 -1.56 -6.25 -10.66
N GLY A 33 -1.55 -5.22 -11.47
CA GLY A 33 -0.36 -4.39 -11.70
C GLY A 33 -0.70 -2.95 -12.03
N ASP A 34 0.16 -2.06 -11.57
CA ASP A 34 0.13 -0.65 -11.97
C ASP A 34 1.28 -0.39 -12.96
N PRO A 35 1.07 0.39 -14.04
CA PRO A 35 2.14 0.78 -14.94
C PRO A 35 3.10 1.76 -14.25
N ALA A 36 4.32 1.89 -14.76
CA ALA A 36 5.17 3.03 -14.45
C ALA A 36 4.44 4.33 -14.82
N ALA A 37 4.63 5.39 -14.02
CA ALA A 37 4.03 6.70 -14.32
C ALA A 37 4.79 7.42 -15.44
N ALA A 38 6.10 7.17 -15.58
CA ALA A 38 6.94 7.74 -16.62
C ALA A 38 6.99 6.83 -17.87
N ASP A 39 7.17 7.44 -19.02
CA ASP A 39 7.43 6.71 -20.26
C ASP A 39 8.90 6.26 -20.32
N VAL A 40 9.13 5.04 -19.85
CA VAL A 40 10.48 4.45 -19.70
C VAL A 40 10.58 3.04 -20.32
N THR A 41 9.61 2.67 -21.14
CA THR A 41 9.46 1.31 -21.66
C THR A 41 10.66 0.86 -22.50
N ASP A 42 11.29 1.80 -23.21
CA ASP A 42 12.45 1.62 -24.08
C ASP A 42 13.81 1.67 -23.33
N LEU A 43 13.82 2.09 -22.07
CA LEU A 43 15.06 2.26 -21.29
C LEU A 43 15.37 0.97 -20.51
N LEU A 44 16.21 0.11 -21.02
CA LEU A 44 16.52 -1.21 -20.45
C LEU A 44 17.61 -1.16 -19.38
N ARG A 45 18.67 -0.37 -19.67
CA ARG A 45 19.86 -0.21 -18.82
C ARG A 45 19.89 1.20 -18.27
N ILE A 46 19.89 1.33 -16.96
CA ILE A 46 19.93 2.62 -16.29
C ILE A 46 21.11 2.68 -15.32
N SER A 47 21.63 3.87 -15.11
CA SER A 47 22.61 4.15 -14.09
C SER A 47 22.08 5.19 -13.13
N VAL A 48 22.35 5.05 -11.83
CA VAL A 48 22.00 6.04 -10.81
C VAL A 48 23.27 6.80 -10.44
N GLU A 49 23.32 8.06 -10.85
CA GLU A 49 24.43 8.95 -10.55
C GLU A 49 24.36 9.43 -9.08
N ARG A 50 25.49 9.94 -8.59
CA ARG A 50 25.52 10.60 -7.29
C ARG A 50 24.62 11.85 -7.32
N PHE A 51 23.67 11.91 -6.39
CA PHE A 51 22.84 13.10 -6.20
C PHE A 51 23.65 14.22 -5.52
N GLU A 52 23.38 15.46 -5.89
CA GLU A 52 23.93 16.62 -5.21
C GLU A 52 23.33 16.79 -3.82
N GLY A 53 24.12 17.34 -2.88
CA GLY A 53 23.76 17.57 -1.49
C GLY A 53 24.41 16.58 -0.54
N GLU A 54 24.37 16.89 0.76
CA GLU A 54 25.05 16.12 1.81
C GLU A 54 24.58 14.66 1.88
N ASP A 55 23.27 14.46 1.81
CA ASP A 55 22.63 13.14 1.84
C ASP A 55 22.52 12.47 0.46
N GLY A 56 23.02 13.14 -0.59
CA GLY A 56 22.82 12.75 -1.97
C GLY A 56 23.38 11.37 -2.31
N ALA A 57 24.54 11.01 -1.76
CA ALA A 57 25.15 9.70 -1.99
C ALA A 57 24.34 8.55 -1.38
N ALA A 58 23.87 8.73 -0.13
CA ALA A 58 23.06 7.73 0.56
C ALA A 58 21.70 7.55 -0.13
N PHE A 59 21.09 8.64 -0.59
CA PHE A 59 19.84 8.61 -1.34
C PHE A 59 20.00 7.88 -2.69
N ALA A 60 21.08 8.18 -3.44
CA ALA A 60 21.37 7.53 -4.71
C ALA A 60 21.55 6.02 -4.54
N GLN A 61 22.31 5.59 -3.52
CA GLN A 61 22.50 4.17 -3.22
C GLN A 61 21.18 3.46 -2.87
N ALA A 62 20.31 4.10 -2.08
CA ALA A 62 19.00 3.55 -1.75
C ALA A 62 18.11 3.43 -2.99
N LEU A 63 18.12 4.43 -3.87
CA LEU A 63 17.36 4.43 -5.12
C LEU A 63 17.89 3.36 -6.11
N GLU A 64 19.20 3.23 -6.23
CA GLU A 64 19.84 2.19 -7.03
C GLU A 64 19.39 0.80 -6.59
N ALA A 65 19.41 0.53 -5.28
CA ALA A 65 18.99 -0.75 -4.72
C ALA A 65 17.51 -1.06 -5.03
N GLU A 66 16.61 -0.08 -4.87
CA GLU A 66 15.17 -0.23 -5.16
C GLU A 66 14.90 -0.44 -6.66
N LEU A 67 15.61 0.27 -7.54
CA LEU A 67 15.47 0.09 -8.99
C LEU A 67 16.06 -1.25 -9.45
N ALA A 68 17.18 -1.70 -8.88
CA ALA A 68 17.77 -3.02 -9.14
C ALA A 68 16.88 -4.17 -8.65
N ALA A 69 16.13 -3.97 -7.57
CA ALA A 69 15.18 -4.92 -7.04
C ALA A 69 13.80 -4.89 -7.75
N ALA A 70 13.54 -3.88 -8.58
CA ALA A 70 12.26 -3.72 -9.24
C ALA A 70 11.99 -4.90 -10.19
N THR A 71 10.91 -5.64 -9.92
CA THR A 71 10.47 -6.77 -10.74
C THR A 71 9.04 -6.56 -11.22
N PHE A 72 8.74 -7.15 -12.39
CA PHE A 72 7.38 -7.27 -12.89
C PHE A 72 7.19 -8.67 -13.49
N HIS A 73 6.14 -9.37 -13.12
CA HIS A 73 5.92 -10.78 -13.47
C HIS A 73 7.15 -11.68 -13.27
N GLY A 74 7.83 -11.52 -12.11
CA GLY A 74 8.96 -12.35 -11.71
C GLY A 74 10.28 -12.03 -12.40
N SER A 75 10.31 -11.07 -13.33
CA SER A 75 11.53 -10.66 -14.04
C SER A 75 11.96 -9.25 -13.61
N ARG A 76 13.27 -8.98 -13.58
CA ARG A 76 13.80 -7.65 -13.31
C ARG A 76 13.35 -6.67 -14.37
N PHE A 77 12.90 -5.49 -13.94
CA PHE A 77 12.46 -4.45 -14.86
C PHE A 77 13.66 -3.69 -15.47
N TYR A 78 14.66 -3.37 -14.67
CA TYR A 78 15.88 -2.73 -15.13
C TYR A 78 17.11 -3.63 -14.98
N ARG A 79 18.07 -3.44 -15.87
CA ARG A 79 19.47 -3.75 -15.64
C ARG A 79 20.13 -2.47 -15.11
N VAL A 80 20.33 -2.40 -13.81
CA VAL A 80 21.03 -1.26 -13.20
C VAL A 80 22.54 -1.48 -13.36
N VAL A 81 23.20 -0.46 -13.87
CA VAL A 81 24.63 -0.48 -14.22
C VAL A 81 25.35 0.56 -13.36
N ALA A 82 26.47 0.18 -12.76
CA ALA A 82 27.26 1.13 -11.96
C ALA A 82 27.81 2.25 -12.86
N PRO A 83 27.76 3.53 -12.42
CA PRO A 83 28.18 4.67 -13.24
C PRO A 83 29.58 4.56 -13.83
N GLU A 84 30.53 3.99 -13.06
CA GLU A 84 31.96 3.90 -13.43
C GLU A 84 32.31 2.62 -14.19
N SER A 85 31.34 1.78 -14.50
CA SER A 85 31.60 0.46 -15.12
C SER A 85 31.99 0.54 -16.60
N GLY A 86 31.73 1.67 -17.28
CA GLY A 86 31.89 1.82 -18.73
C GLY A 86 30.91 0.96 -19.55
N ALA A 87 29.97 0.28 -18.92
CA ALA A 87 28.97 -0.53 -19.61
C ALA A 87 27.94 0.36 -20.32
N PRO A 88 27.40 -0.08 -21.47
CA PRO A 88 26.35 0.66 -22.16
C PRO A 88 25.15 0.94 -21.28
N THR A 89 24.67 2.18 -21.27
CA THR A 89 23.57 2.66 -20.45
C THR A 89 22.62 3.46 -21.33
N ASP A 90 21.32 3.26 -21.17
CA ASP A 90 20.28 3.93 -21.96
C ASP A 90 19.87 5.25 -21.33
N ALA A 91 19.90 5.34 -19.99
CA ALA A 91 19.55 6.55 -19.28
C ALA A 91 20.27 6.70 -17.92
N LEU A 92 20.41 7.96 -17.49
CA LEU A 92 20.96 8.35 -16.20
C LEU A 92 19.85 8.87 -15.29
N VAL A 93 19.85 8.38 -14.05
CA VAL A 93 19.03 8.94 -12.97
C VAL A 93 19.92 9.84 -12.13
N THR A 94 19.59 11.12 -12.04
CA THR A 94 20.36 12.13 -11.33
C THR A 94 19.44 13.08 -10.55
N GLY A 95 19.99 13.91 -9.68
CA GLY A 95 19.19 14.86 -8.94
C GLY A 95 19.87 15.54 -7.77
N THR A 96 19.06 16.16 -6.93
CA THR A 96 19.51 16.88 -5.73
C THR A 96 18.70 16.42 -4.51
N VAL A 97 19.36 16.35 -3.36
CA VAL A 97 18.71 16.06 -2.06
C VAL A 97 19.21 17.11 -1.06
N ARG A 98 18.28 17.80 -0.41
CA ARG A 98 18.57 18.78 0.63
C ARG A 98 17.69 18.47 1.84
N ALA A 99 18.32 18.14 2.95
CA ALA A 99 17.66 18.01 4.24
C ALA A 99 18.12 19.16 5.15
N SER A 100 17.20 19.77 5.88
CA SER A 100 17.49 20.84 6.83
C SER A 100 16.61 20.73 8.07
N VAL A 101 17.12 21.22 9.19
CA VAL A 101 16.40 21.32 10.45
C VAL A 101 16.63 22.67 11.07
N ASP A 102 15.54 23.29 11.53
CA ASP A 102 15.56 24.54 12.29
C ASP A 102 14.89 24.32 13.66
N GLU A 103 15.50 24.85 14.72
CA GLU A 103 14.93 24.84 16.05
C GLU A 103 14.75 26.26 16.57
N THR A 104 13.54 26.59 17.00
CA THR A 104 13.20 27.89 17.59
C THR A 104 12.63 27.72 18.99
N PRO A 105 13.05 28.55 19.98
CA PRO A 105 12.45 28.54 21.30
C PRO A 105 10.98 29.00 21.23
N VAL A 106 10.11 28.32 21.97
CA VAL A 106 8.70 28.69 22.09
C VAL A 106 8.26 28.51 23.54
N ILE A 107 7.27 29.31 23.97
CA ILE A 107 6.67 29.18 25.28
C ILE A 107 5.26 28.62 25.08
N GLU A 108 4.95 27.48 25.73
CA GLU A 108 3.60 26.93 25.77
C GLU A 108 2.99 27.10 27.15
N LYS A 109 1.76 27.61 27.19
CA LYS A 109 0.99 27.68 28.42
C LYS A 109 0.33 26.34 28.69
N ARG A 110 0.48 25.85 29.93
CA ARG A 110 -0.10 24.59 30.40
C ARG A 110 -0.87 24.84 31.66
N ARG A 111 -2.10 24.33 31.73
CA ARG A 111 -2.82 24.24 32.96
C ARG A 111 -2.24 23.13 33.83
N ARG A 112 -1.90 23.47 35.08
CA ARG A 112 -1.46 22.51 36.09
C ARG A 112 -2.34 22.63 37.32
N CYS A 113 -2.77 21.50 37.82
CA CYS A 113 -3.48 21.45 39.09
C CYS A 113 -2.51 21.71 40.24
N THR A 114 -2.84 22.69 41.10
CA THR A 114 -2.10 23.00 42.31
C THR A 114 -2.80 22.53 43.56
N GLU A 115 -4.09 22.22 43.48
CA GLU A 115 -4.87 21.76 44.62
C GLU A 115 -5.90 20.74 44.18
N TYR A 116 -5.92 19.58 44.82
CA TYR A 116 -6.86 18.49 44.58
C TYR A 116 -7.91 18.40 45.68
N ASP A 117 -9.09 17.92 45.30
CA ASP A 117 -10.17 17.66 46.26
C ASP A 117 -9.70 16.63 47.33
N PRO A 118 -9.81 16.96 48.62
CA PRO A 118 -9.40 16.03 49.70
C PRO A 118 -10.15 14.67 49.66
N ALA A 119 -11.38 14.67 49.15
CA ALA A 119 -12.23 13.47 49.06
C ALA A 119 -11.99 12.70 47.74
N ASP A 120 -11.51 13.37 46.66
CA ASP A 120 -11.20 12.77 45.36
C ASP A 120 -9.89 13.34 44.78
N LYS A 121 -8.79 12.64 45.05
CA LYS A 121 -7.44 13.04 44.56
C LYS A 121 -7.29 13.11 43.05
N LYS A 122 -8.28 12.72 42.29
CA LYS A 122 -8.30 12.90 40.80
C LYS A 122 -8.98 14.17 40.37
N LYS A 123 -9.77 14.80 41.23
CA LYS A 123 -10.52 16.03 40.94
C LYS A 123 -9.68 17.25 41.31
N CYS A 124 -9.31 18.01 40.31
CA CYS A 124 -8.60 19.29 40.51
C CYS A 124 -9.61 20.38 40.93
N ILE A 125 -9.28 21.12 42.01
CA ILE A 125 -10.09 22.23 42.51
C ILE A 125 -9.45 23.60 42.25
N LYS A 126 -8.13 23.62 41.94
CA LYS A 126 -7.44 24.85 41.59
C LYS A 126 -6.39 24.60 40.49
N GLU A 127 -6.55 25.30 39.40
CA GLU A 127 -5.63 25.25 38.28
C GLU A 127 -4.90 26.58 38.11
N ILE A 128 -3.67 26.54 37.67
CA ILE A 128 -2.88 27.69 37.26
C ILE A 128 -2.27 27.45 35.87
N ASP A 129 -2.10 28.51 35.13
CA ASP A 129 -1.33 28.49 33.88
C ASP A 129 0.17 28.60 34.22
N VAL A 130 0.94 27.66 33.71
CA VAL A 130 2.41 27.62 33.85
C VAL A 130 3.04 27.73 32.47
N ASP A 131 4.00 28.62 32.34
CA ASP A 131 4.79 28.75 31.11
C ASP A 131 5.86 27.65 31.05
N ILE A 132 5.77 26.81 30.02
CA ILE A 132 6.75 25.76 29.72
C ILE A 132 7.63 26.22 28.57
N ARG A 133 8.95 26.23 28.80
CA ARG A 133 9.94 26.52 27.76
C ARG A 133 10.11 25.28 26.89
N CYS A 134 9.68 25.36 25.67
CA CYS A 134 9.75 24.31 24.63
C CYS A 134 10.64 24.76 23.49
N ARG A 135 10.98 23.85 22.59
CA ARG A 135 11.61 24.15 21.29
C ARG A 135 10.71 23.64 20.18
N ARG A 136 10.48 24.44 19.17
CA ARG A 136 9.81 24.03 17.94
C ARG A 136 10.88 23.62 16.95
N ARG A 137 10.85 22.36 16.54
CA ARG A 137 11.71 21.80 15.50
C ARG A 137 10.92 21.72 14.20
N ALA A 138 11.48 22.29 13.13
CA ALA A 138 10.99 22.15 11.76
C ALA A 138 12.05 21.41 10.95
N ALA A 139 11.70 20.26 10.39
CA ALA A 139 12.54 19.47 9.51
C ALA A 139 11.96 19.49 8.09
N VAL A 140 12.80 19.72 7.10
CA VAL A 140 12.42 19.79 5.68
C VAL A 140 13.34 18.91 4.87
N VAL A 141 12.75 18.13 3.94
CA VAL A 141 13.48 17.38 2.93
C VAL A 141 12.95 17.80 1.56
N ALA A 142 13.83 18.29 0.70
CA ALA A 142 13.55 18.64 -0.68
C ALA A 142 14.42 17.80 -1.60
N THR A 143 13.78 17.03 -2.48
CA THR A 143 14.45 16.15 -3.45
C THR A 143 13.94 16.47 -4.84
N THR A 144 14.85 16.53 -5.82
CA THR A 144 14.48 16.59 -7.24
C THR A 144 15.20 15.46 -7.96
N VAL A 145 14.45 14.65 -8.70
CA VAL A 145 14.97 13.53 -9.49
C VAL A 145 14.70 13.78 -10.95
N ARG A 146 15.66 13.43 -11.80
CA ARG A 146 15.54 13.45 -13.26
C ARG A 146 16.03 12.13 -13.84
N LEU A 147 15.35 11.68 -14.87
CA LEU A 147 15.83 10.61 -15.75
C LEU A 147 16.11 11.21 -17.12
N VAL A 148 17.34 11.07 -17.58
CA VAL A 148 17.83 11.63 -18.85
C VAL A 148 18.22 10.47 -19.77
N ALA A 149 17.58 10.37 -20.93
CA ALA A 149 17.97 9.40 -21.96
C ALA A 149 19.31 9.81 -22.60
N ILE A 150 20.28 8.88 -22.70
CA ILE A 150 21.63 9.19 -23.20
C ILE A 150 21.62 9.38 -24.71
N GLY A 151 20.78 8.64 -25.44
CA GLY A 151 20.79 8.64 -26.90
C GLY A 151 20.48 9.98 -27.54
N ASP A 152 19.59 10.79 -26.93
CA ASP A 152 19.15 12.07 -27.44
C ASP A 152 19.23 13.22 -26.43
N GLY A 153 19.67 12.94 -25.19
CA GLY A 153 19.77 13.92 -24.10
C GLY A 153 18.41 14.38 -23.57
N SER A 154 17.30 13.74 -23.94
CA SER A 154 15.95 14.14 -23.51
C SER A 154 15.71 13.82 -22.03
N ILE A 155 15.00 14.72 -21.34
CA ILE A 155 14.55 14.48 -19.97
C ILE A 155 13.22 13.74 -20.02
N ARG A 156 13.24 12.45 -19.75
CA ARG A 156 12.06 11.57 -19.80
C ARG A 156 11.22 11.61 -18.52
N TYR A 157 11.81 12.06 -17.44
CA TYR A 157 11.13 12.17 -16.14
C TYR A 157 11.76 13.26 -15.28
N THR A 158 10.92 14.01 -14.59
CA THR A 158 11.34 14.96 -13.54
C THR A 158 10.32 14.93 -12.41
N ARG A 159 10.81 14.75 -11.19
CA ARG A 159 9.95 14.71 -9.99
C ARG A 159 10.54 15.54 -8.86
N PRO A 160 9.92 16.66 -8.48
CA PRO A 160 10.17 17.32 -7.21
C PRO A 160 9.37 16.64 -6.11
N LEU A 161 10.00 16.37 -4.98
CA LEU A 161 9.42 15.81 -3.78
C LEU A 161 9.78 16.67 -2.58
N ASN A 162 8.78 17.09 -1.80
CA ASN A 162 8.98 17.89 -0.61
C ASN A 162 8.26 17.24 0.56
N ALA A 163 8.96 17.14 1.69
CA ALA A 163 8.39 16.69 2.94
C ALA A 163 8.76 17.67 4.05
N ARG A 164 7.83 17.92 4.95
CA ARG A 164 8.04 18.79 6.11
C ARG A 164 7.40 18.16 7.34
N ASP A 165 8.16 18.18 8.44
CA ASP A 165 7.67 17.84 9.77
C ASP A 165 7.86 19.02 10.71
N GLN A 166 6.94 19.23 11.63
CA GLN A 166 7.04 20.25 12.65
C GLN A 166 6.53 19.71 13.98
N VAL A 167 7.43 19.65 14.95
CA VAL A 167 7.12 19.15 16.30
C VAL A 167 7.53 20.16 17.35
N THR A 168 6.82 20.18 18.48
CA THR A 168 7.21 20.96 19.65
C THR A 168 7.74 20.03 20.73
N LEU A 169 8.99 20.26 21.10
CA LEU A 169 9.76 19.52 22.10
C LEU A 169 9.62 20.22 23.44
N CYS A 170 8.91 19.62 24.38
CA CYS A 170 8.70 20.13 25.73
C CYS A 170 9.24 19.16 26.77
N PRO A 171 9.88 19.65 27.87
CA PRO A 171 10.46 18.78 28.89
C PRO A 171 9.43 17.95 29.68
N ASP A 172 8.15 18.30 29.59
CA ASP A 172 7.03 17.64 30.25
C ASP A 172 6.26 16.64 29.36
N ARG A 173 6.77 16.35 28.15
CA ARG A 173 6.22 15.38 27.21
C ARG A 173 7.25 14.35 26.78
N SER A 174 6.76 13.19 26.32
CA SER A 174 7.61 12.20 25.65
C SER A 174 8.28 12.82 24.43
N ALA A 175 9.55 12.47 24.20
CA ALA A 175 10.27 12.92 23.02
C ALA A 175 9.64 12.30 21.74
N PRO A 176 9.41 13.08 20.69
CA PRO A 176 9.04 12.55 19.39
C PRO A 176 10.24 11.82 18.74
N PRO A 177 10.05 11.14 17.59
CA PRO A 177 11.14 10.56 16.83
C PRO A 177 12.28 11.56 16.57
N SER A 178 13.50 11.04 16.45
CA SER A 178 14.67 11.87 16.14
C SER A 178 14.56 12.51 14.75
N VAL A 179 15.40 13.49 14.46
CA VAL A 179 15.48 14.09 13.11
C VAL A 179 15.99 13.08 12.11
N GLU A 180 16.95 12.28 12.52
CA GLU A 180 17.56 11.22 11.71
C GLU A 180 16.52 10.16 11.33
N ASP A 181 15.67 9.75 12.27
CA ASP A 181 14.56 8.80 12.01
C ASP A 181 13.55 9.39 11.00
N TYR A 182 13.23 10.69 11.14
CA TYR A 182 12.36 11.38 10.19
C TYR A 182 12.97 11.44 8.79
N PHE A 183 14.25 11.82 8.67
CA PHE A 183 14.93 11.87 7.38
C PHE A 183 15.03 10.49 6.74
N ALA A 184 15.44 9.48 7.51
CA ALA A 184 15.51 8.11 7.01
C ALA A 184 14.15 7.57 6.52
N ALA A 185 13.07 7.83 7.26
CA ALA A 185 11.72 7.46 6.85
C ALA A 185 11.28 8.21 5.58
N THR A 186 11.58 9.50 5.51
CA THR A 186 11.25 10.34 4.36
C THR A 186 11.99 9.89 3.11
N PHE A 187 13.30 9.62 3.19
CA PHE A 187 14.09 9.11 2.06
C PHE A 187 13.54 7.77 1.57
N ARG A 188 13.25 6.81 2.45
CA ARG A 188 12.64 5.54 2.05
C ARG A 188 11.31 5.74 1.29
N ASN A 189 10.46 6.65 1.76
CA ASN A 189 9.19 6.94 1.11
C ASN A 189 9.37 7.59 -0.25
N GLN A 190 10.31 8.55 -0.37
CA GLN A 190 10.62 9.22 -1.63
C GLN A 190 11.22 8.26 -2.65
N VAL A 191 12.16 7.41 -2.23
CA VAL A 191 12.78 6.37 -3.08
C VAL A 191 11.73 5.41 -3.63
N ARG A 192 10.78 4.94 -2.79
CA ARG A 192 9.67 4.10 -3.24
C ARG A 192 8.76 4.82 -4.24
N THR A 193 8.45 6.09 -3.99
CA THR A 193 7.66 6.91 -4.93
C THR A 193 8.34 6.99 -6.29
N ILE A 194 9.65 7.26 -6.31
CA ILE A 194 10.43 7.33 -7.56
C ILE A 194 10.49 5.96 -8.24
N ARG A 195 10.69 4.89 -7.46
CA ARG A 195 10.66 3.53 -8.01
C ARG A 195 9.31 3.22 -8.67
N ASP A 196 8.19 3.60 -8.04
CA ASP A 196 6.84 3.35 -8.56
C ASP A 196 6.53 4.25 -9.77
N ASP A 197 7.14 5.44 -9.86
CA ASP A 197 7.07 6.28 -11.06
C ASP A 197 7.88 5.71 -12.23
N LEU A 198 9.02 5.07 -11.95
CA LEU A 198 9.96 4.60 -12.98
C LEU A 198 9.79 3.12 -13.35
N ALA A 199 9.13 2.32 -12.56
CA ALA A 199 8.95 0.89 -12.83
C ALA A 199 7.53 0.42 -12.48
N PRO A 200 6.95 -0.50 -13.25
CA PRO A 200 5.64 -1.04 -12.93
C PRO A 200 5.70 -1.84 -11.61
N ARG A 201 4.53 -2.02 -11.03
CA ARG A 201 4.36 -2.73 -9.77
C ARG A 201 3.35 -3.86 -9.93
N SER A 202 3.71 -5.08 -9.49
CA SER A 202 2.77 -6.19 -9.31
C SER A 202 2.36 -6.28 -7.84
N TYR A 203 1.09 -6.54 -7.57
CA TYR A 203 0.57 -6.72 -6.23
C TYR A 203 -0.63 -7.67 -6.22
N ALA A 204 -0.90 -8.26 -5.05
CA ALA A 204 -2.13 -8.99 -4.79
C ALA A 204 -3.06 -8.12 -3.92
N ILE A 205 -4.35 -8.14 -4.21
CA ILE A 205 -5.38 -7.42 -3.45
C ILE A 205 -6.58 -8.31 -3.21
N ASP A 206 -7.09 -8.31 -1.97
CA ASP A 206 -8.32 -9.01 -1.63
C ASP A 206 -9.52 -8.11 -1.95
N VAL A 207 -10.34 -8.56 -2.89
CA VAL A 207 -11.55 -7.85 -3.34
C VAL A 207 -12.77 -8.55 -2.82
N ARG A 208 -13.63 -7.80 -2.13
CA ARG A 208 -14.87 -8.32 -1.59
C ARG A 208 -15.85 -8.72 -2.70
N VAL A 209 -16.41 -9.93 -2.62
CA VAL A 209 -17.44 -10.40 -3.54
C VAL A 209 -18.79 -9.73 -3.24
N ASP A 210 -19.68 -9.64 -4.22
CA ASP A 210 -21.06 -9.18 -4.01
C ASP A 210 -21.91 -10.38 -3.53
N GLU A 211 -22.53 -10.20 -2.37
CA GLU A 211 -23.34 -11.23 -1.70
C GLU A 211 -24.86 -11.09 -1.99
N SER A 212 -25.26 -10.16 -2.86
CA SER A 212 -26.66 -9.89 -3.17
C SER A 212 -27.31 -11.06 -3.91
N ILE A 213 -28.42 -11.52 -3.39
CA ILE A 213 -29.24 -12.60 -3.98
C ILE A 213 -30.44 -12.08 -4.76
N LYS A 214 -30.52 -10.75 -4.96
CA LYS A 214 -31.64 -10.10 -5.64
C LYS A 214 -31.75 -10.61 -7.08
N GLY A 215 -32.94 -11.04 -7.48
CA GLY A 215 -33.22 -11.54 -8.81
C GLY A 215 -32.99 -13.06 -9.00
N LEU A 216 -32.36 -13.74 -8.04
CA LEU A 216 -32.15 -15.20 -8.11
C LEU A 216 -33.38 -15.98 -7.57
N THR A 217 -33.67 -17.13 -8.18
CA THR A 217 -34.63 -18.10 -7.66
C THR A 217 -34.16 -18.76 -6.37
N LYS A 218 -35.05 -19.34 -5.54
CA LYS A 218 -34.63 -19.93 -4.26
C LYS A 218 -33.53 -21.00 -4.39
N PRO A 219 -33.55 -21.93 -5.36
CA PRO A 219 -32.45 -22.88 -5.56
C PRO A 219 -31.13 -22.17 -5.89
N ALA A 220 -31.18 -21.20 -6.82
CA ALA A 220 -30.00 -20.44 -7.23
C ALA A 220 -29.42 -19.57 -6.08
N GLN A 221 -30.26 -19.00 -5.20
CA GLN A 221 -29.82 -18.30 -4.00
C GLN A 221 -29.00 -19.21 -3.07
N THR A 222 -29.44 -20.48 -2.91
CA THR A 222 -28.74 -21.44 -2.06
C THR A 222 -27.36 -21.77 -2.63
N ALA A 223 -27.28 -22.05 -3.94
CA ALA A 223 -26.02 -22.32 -4.62
C ALA A 223 -25.08 -21.09 -4.63
N PHE A 224 -25.62 -19.90 -4.91
CA PHE A 224 -24.86 -18.65 -4.88
C PHE A 224 -24.23 -18.38 -3.51
N LYS A 225 -25.02 -18.48 -2.43
CA LYS A 225 -24.52 -18.32 -1.05
C LYS A 225 -23.50 -19.40 -0.66
N ALA A 226 -23.62 -20.61 -1.18
CA ALA A 226 -22.62 -21.66 -0.97
C ALA A 226 -21.28 -21.27 -1.62
N ALA A 227 -21.31 -20.78 -2.86
CA ALA A 227 -20.13 -20.28 -3.55
C ALA A 227 -19.52 -19.07 -2.83
N VAL A 228 -20.32 -18.11 -2.35
CA VAL A 228 -19.83 -16.99 -1.52
C VAL A 228 -19.06 -17.51 -0.30
N ARG A 229 -19.61 -18.47 0.45
CA ARG A 229 -18.90 -19.05 1.61
C ARG A 229 -17.63 -19.81 1.24
N LEU A 230 -17.63 -20.42 0.05
CA LEU A 230 -16.50 -21.22 -0.44
C LEU A 230 -15.25 -20.36 -0.71
N THR A 231 -15.40 -19.04 -0.97
CA THR A 231 -14.26 -18.12 -1.17
C THR A 231 -13.27 -18.12 -0.01
N LYS A 232 -13.70 -18.47 1.21
CA LYS A 232 -12.84 -18.53 2.41
C LYS A 232 -11.84 -19.68 2.39
N SER A 233 -12.10 -20.74 1.65
CA SER A 233 -11.29 -21.96 1.65
C SER A 233 -10.87 -22.43 0.26
N ASP A 234 -11.66 -22.11 -0.76
CA ASP A 234 -11.43 -22.52 -2.14
C ASP A 234 -12.00 -21.48 -3.11
N GLN A 235 -11.18 -20.49 -3.45
CA GLN A 235 -11.57 -19.40 -4.35
C GLN A 235 -11.83 -19.91 -5.78
N THR A 236 -11.04 -20.86 -6.26
CA THR A 236 -11.22 -21.47 -7.59
C THR A 236 -12.52 -22.27 -7.65
N GLY A 237 -12.83 -23.04 -6.62
CA GLY A 237 -14.10 -23.77 -6.52
C GLY A 237 -15.31 -22.83 -6.42
N ALA A 238 -15.18 -21.69 -5.75
CA ALA A 238 -16.21 -20.65 -5.72
C ALA A 238 -16.50 -20.10 -7.12
N CYS A 239 -15.47 -19.81 -7.90
CA CYS A 239 -15.57 -19.34 -9.28
C CYS A 239 -16.22 -20.40 -10.19
N ALA A 240 -15.82 -21.66 -10.09
CA ALA A 240 -16.44 -22.75 -10.83
C ALA A 240 -17.92 -22.89 -10.50
N ALA A 241 -18.31 -22.72 -9.21
CA ALA A 241 -19.71 -22.80 -8.78
C ALA A 241 -20.55 -21.63 -9.35
N TRP A 242 -20.01 -20.39 -9.37
CA TRP A 242 -20.70 -19.26 -10.01
C TRP A 242 -20.83 -19.45 -11.52
N THR A 243 -19.77 -19.93 -12.20
CA THR A 243 -19.82 -20.23 -13.63
C THR A 243 -20.90 -21.34 -13.93
N ALA A 244 -21.01 -22.35 -13.08
CA ALA A 244 -22.05 -23.36 -13.25
C ALA A 244 -23.47 -22.79 -13.14
N LEU A 245 -23.69 -21.79 -12.28
CA LEU A 245 -24.99 -21.13 -12.12
C LEU A 245 -25.50 -20.45 -13.40
N THR A 246 -24.60 -19.96 -14.26
CA THR A 246 -25.01 -19.30 -15.52
C THR A 246 -25.70 -20.23 -16.52
N ARG A 247 -25.64 -21.54 -16.30
CA ARG A 247 -26.35 -22.51 -17.13
C ARG A 247 -27.86 -22.58 -16.80
N ASP A 248 -28.20 -22.22 -15.56
CA ASP A 248 -29.53 -22.40 -15.01
C ASP A 248 -30.30 -21.10 -14.81
N VAL A 249 -29.56 -19.97 -14.73
CA VAL A 249 -30.13 -18.63 -14.48
C VAL A 249 -29.42 -17.56 -15.29
N GLU A 250 -30.17 -16.54 -15.70
CA GLU A 250 -29.59 -15.32 -16.23
C GLU A 250 -28.75 -14.64 -15.14
N PRO A 251 -27.52 -14.24 -15.45
CA PRO A 251 -26.65 -13.59 -14.48
C PRO A 251 -27.27 -12.30 -13.93
N THR A 252 -27.41 -12.22 -12.62
CA THR A 252 -27.78 -10.96 -11.92
C THR A 252 -26.56 -10.07 -11.78
N ALA A 253 -26.77 -8.79 -11.43
CA ALA A 253 -25.68 -7.83 -11.20
C ALA A 253 -24.57 -8.37 -10.27
N ALA A 254 -24.96 -9.03 -9.16
CA ALA A 254 -24.01 -9.63 -8.22
C ALA A 254 -23.27 -10.83 -8.81
N LEU A 255 -23.98 -11.72 -9.52
CA LEU A 255 -23.35 -12.88 -10.17
C LEU A 255 -22.37 -12.42 -11.26
N ALA A 256 -22.76 -11.46 -12.10
CA ALA A 256 -21.91 -10.90 -13.13
C ALA A 256 -20.65 -10.23 -12.54
N PHE A 257 -20.80 -9.45 -11.44
CA PHE A 257 -19.66 -8.87 -10.76
C PHE A 257 -18.68 -9.93 -10.24
N ASN A 258 -19.18 -10.98 -9.58
CA ASN A 258 -18.35 -12.05 -9.05
C ASN A 258 -17.66 -12.86 -10.17
N LEU A 259 -18.33 -13.07 -11.32
CA LEU A 259 -17.72 -13.68 -12.51
C LEU A 259 -16.62 -12.79 -13.09
N GLY A 260 -16.83 -11.47 -13.09
CA GLY A 260 -15.77 -10.52 -13.43
C GLY A 260 -14.54 -10.67 -12.56
N LEU A 261 -14.71 -10.78 -11.23
CA LEU A 261 -13.61 -11.04 -10.30
C LEU A 261 -12.93 -12.38 -10.56
N CYS A 262 -13.67 -13.41 -10.90
CA CYS A 262 -13.13 -14.74 -11.22
C CYS A 262 -12.22 -14.70 -12.46
N ASN A 263 -12.70 -14.08 -13.55
CA ASN A 263 -11.90 -13.96 -14.76
C ASN A 263 -10.66 -13.06 -14.55
N GLU A 264 -10.78 -12.00 -13.73
CA GLU A 264 -9.65 -11.18 -13.35
C GLU A 264 -8.61 -11.97 -12.52
N MET A 265 -9.07 -12.83 -11.60
CA MET A 265 -8.20 -13.73 -10.82
C MET A 265 -7.45 -14.72 -11.71
N GLU A 266 -8.11 -15.21 -12.77
CA GLU A 266 -7.53 -16.12 -13.76
C GLU A 266 -6.62 -15.40 -14.79
N GLY A 267 -6.65 -14.07 -14.82
CA GLY A 267 -5.86 -13.23 -15.73
C GLY A 267 -6.53 -13.01 -17.10
N ASP A 268 -7.77 -13.44 -17.29
CA ASP A 268 -8.57 -13.11 -18.47
C ASP A 268 -9.23 -11.75 -18.30
N LEU A 269 -8.43 -10.69 -18.58
CA LEU A 269 -8.85 -9.31 -18.35
C LEU A 269 -9.96 -8.87 -19.32
N ASP A 270 -10.09 -9.49 -20.49
CA ASP A 270 -11.12 -9.15 -21.47
C ASP A 270 -12.46 -9.71 -21.06
N ALA A 271 -12.52 -10.99 -20.71
CA ALA A 271 -13.71 -11.59 -20.15
C ALA A 271 -14.13 -10.92 -18.82
N ALA A 272 -13.16 -10.54 -17.97
CA ALA A 272 -13.46 -9.79 -16.76
C ALA A 272 -14.14 -8.45 -17.04
N ALA A 273 -13.67 -7.70 -18.04
CA ALA A 273 -14.25 -6.41 -18.43
C ALA A 273 -15.68 -6.58 -18.96
N ASP A 274 -15.93 -7.61 -19.76
CA ASP A 274 -17.27 -7.92 -20.28
C ASP A 274 -18.24 -8.19 -19.12
N TRP A 275 -17.86 -9.02 -18.16
CA TRP A 275 -18.68 -9.33 -16.98
C TRP A 275 -18.91 -8.11 -16.08
N TYR A 276 -17.90 -7.24 -15.88
CA TYR A 276 -18.10 -6.00 -15.15
C TYR A 276 -19.02 -5.03 -15.90
N GLY A 277 -18.93 -4.99 -17.23
CA GLY A 277 -19.87 -4.24 -18.08
C GLY A 277 -21.31 -4.73 -17.92
N ASP A 278 -21.51 -6.07 -17.85
CA ASP A 278 -22.82 -6.67 -17.60
C ASP A 278 -23.34 -6.31 -16.20
N ALA A 279 -22.50 -6.44 -15.18
CA ALA A 279 -22.84 -6.04 -13.81
C ALA A 279 -23.27 -4.58 -13.74
N GLN A 280 -22.57 -3.68 -14.44
CA GLN A 280 -22.88 -2.24 -14.48
C GLN A 280 -24.24 -2.00 -15.15
N ARG A 281 -24.52 -2.65 -16.29
CA ARG A 281 -25.81 -2.53 -17.00
C ARG A 281 -26.98 -2.98 -16.14
N GLN A 282 -26.76 -3.94 -15.26
CA GLN A 282 -27.77 -4.47 -14.33
C GLN A 282 -27.84 -3.74 -12.99
N GLY A 283 -27.09 -2.65 -12.82
CA GLY A 283 -27.15 -1.81 -11.62
C GLY A 283 -26.37 -2.35 -10.41
N ALA A 284 -25.27 -3.08 -10.63
CA ALA A 284 -24.31 -3.39 -9.57
C ALA A 284 -23.84 -2.09 -8.87
N ARG A 285 -23.34 -2.20 -7.64
CA ARG A 285 -22.86 -1.05 -6.85
C ARG A 285 -21.81 -0.28 -7.66
N GLY A 286 -22.16 0.95 -8.08
CA GLY A 286 -21.41 1.73 -9.06
C GLY A 286 -19.92 1.92 -8.72
N SER A 287 -19.57 2.14 -7.44
CA SER A 287 -18.16 2.32 -7.02
C SER A 287 -17.33 1.04 -7.20
N ALA A 288 -17.85 -0.14 -6.81
CA ALA A 288 -17.11 -1.40 -6.90
C ALA A 288 -16.78 -1.78 -8.34
N VAL A 289 -17.74 -1.63 -9.26
CA VAL A 289 -17.53 -1.89 -10.69
C VAL A 289 -16.58 -0.86 -11.29
N THR A 290 -16.73 0.42 -10.94
CA THR A 290 -15.83 1.48 -11.42
C THR A 290 -14.40 1.23 -10.96
N GLU A 291 -14.18 0.83 -9.71
CA GLU A 291 -12.86 0.48 -9.18
C GLU A 291 -12.27 -0.75 -9.87
N ALA A 292 -13.09 -1.78 -10.14
CA ALA A 292 -12.68 -2.98 -10.85
C ALA A 292 -12.24 -2.65 -12.29
N LEU A 293 -13.03 -1.90 -13.04
CA LEU A 293 -12.69 -1.48 -14.40
C LEU A 293 -11.43 -0.60 -14.43
N ALA A 294 -11.28 0.32 -13.47
CA ALA A 294 -10.08 1.14 -13.36
C ALA A 294 -8.83 0.29 -13.03
N ARG A 295 -8.96 -0.75 -12.21
CA ARG A 295 -7.89 -1.70 -11.90
C ARG A 295 -7.50 -2.51 -13.14
N LEU A 296 -8.47 -3.03 -13.88
CA LEU A 296 -8.23 -3.75 -15.15
C LEU A 296 -7.47 -2.87 -16.15
N ASP A 297 -7.89 -1.62 -16.32
CA ASP A 297 -7.25 -0.68 -17.24
C ASP A 297 -5.77 -0.43 -16.85
N ARG A 298 -5.48 -0.24 -15.55
CA ARG A 298 -4.09 -0.12 -15.08
C ARG A 298 -3.29 -1.39 -15.35
N CYS A 299 -3.87 -2.56 -15.06
CA CYS A 299 -3.23 -3.84 -15.29
C CYS A 299 -2.92 -4.07 -16.77
N ARG A 300 -3.87 -3.79 -17.67
CA ARG A 300 -3.66 -3.87 -19.12
C ARG A 300 -2.53 -2.96 -19.60
N ARG A 301 -2.47 -1.72 -19.14
CA ARG A 301 -1.37 -0.80 -19.50
C ARG A 301 -0.03 -1.33 -19.01
N ALA A 302 0.05 -1.84 -17.76
CA ALA A 302 1.28 -2.41 -17.22
C ALA A 302 1.75 -3.63 -18.05
N LEU A 303 0.83 -4.53 -18.39
CA LEU A 303 1.12 -5.72 -19.22
C LEU A 303 1.51 -5.34 -20.65
N GLY A 304 0.85 -4.35 -21.28
CA GLY A 304 1.18 -3.85 -22.60
C GLY A 304 2.59 -3.26 -22.66
N ALA A 305 2.93 -2.41 -21.70
CA ALA A 305 4.27 -1.83 -21.56
C ALA A 305 5.34 -2.93 -21.35
N TRP A 306 5.02 -3.93 -20.50
CA TRP A 306 5.92 -5.06 -20.26
C TRP A 306 6.13 -5.92 -21.52
N THR A 307 5.09 -6.18 -22.30
CA THR A 307 5.19 -6.94 -23.55
C THR A 307 6.04 -6.22 -24.59
N ALA A 308 5.82 -4.90 -24.75
CA ALA A 308 6.65 -4.07 -25.62
C ALA A 308 8.13 -4.10 -25.21
N ARG A 309 8.40 -4.00 -23.89
CA ARG A 309 9.76 -4.07 -23.33
C ARG A 309 10.43 -5.43 -23.58
N LYS A 310 9.71 -6.54 -23.39
CA LYS A 310 10.26 -7.88 -23.69
C LYS A 310 10.61 -8.05 -25.15
N ALA A 311 9.82 -7.46 -26.05
CA ALA A 311 10.13 -7.46 -27.49
C ALA A 311 11.43 -6.70 -27.79
N ALA A 312 11.65 -5.54 -27.15
CA ALA A 312 12.89 -4.79 -27.26
C ALA A 312 14.11 -5.55 -26.71
N MET A 313 13.96 -6.27 -25.58
CA MET A 313 15.03 -7.10 -24.99
C MET A 313 15.39 -8.32 -25.84
N GLY A 314 14.45 -8.87 -26.61
CA GLY A 314 14.69 -10.01 -27.50
C GLY A 314 15.29 -9.64 -28.84
N ALA A 315 15.35 -8.33 -29.15
CA ALA A 315 15.95 -7.78 -30.36
C ALA A 315 17.44 -7.40 -30.17
N GLU A 316 17.98 -7.41 -28.95
CA GLU A 316 19.42 -7.28 -28.59
C GLU A 316 20.11 -8.62 -28.63
#